data_116e8eb122d66b8edc8343840708fb9c
#
_entry.id   116e8eb122d66b8edc8343840708fb9c
#
_cell.length_a   1.000
_cell.length_b   1.000
_cell.length_c   1.000
_cell.angle_alpha   90.00
_cell.angle_beta   90.00
_cell.angle_gamma   90.00
#
_symmetry.space_group_name_H-M   'P 1'
#
loop_
_entity.id
_entity.type
_entity.pdbx_description
1 polymer ?
#
loop_
_entity_poly.entity_id
_entity_poly.type
_entity_poly.pdbx_seq_one_letter_code
_entity_poly.pdbx_strand_id
1 'polypeptide(L)'
;MLFRSLGLIIAKFKYLDENAGPLILGLQTLPSICWLPFAILWFGLSESSIIFVIAIGSTFAVAISVKYAIKNVNPLYIRAAKTMGAKGRKVYTHVILPAALPDIVSGLKQGWSFAWRALMAGEMLSATKGLGQVLMVGRDLADISQVVSVMIVIIVLGLFVDKLVFSRLEINMRHKWGLDRV
;
A
#
# COMPACT_ATOMS: atom_id res chain seq x y z
N MET A 1 0.56 -4.70 11.22
CA MET A 1 0.22 -3.75 12.30
C MET A 1 1.09 -2.50 12.29
N LEU A 2 2.38 -2.58 12.06
CA LEU A 2 3.33 -1.45 12.01
C LEU A 2 2.93 -0.34 11.01
N PHE A 3 2.42 -0.67 9.83
CA PHE A 3 2.08 0.30 8.78
C PHE A 3 0.90 1.21 9.15
N ARG A 4 -0.10 0.65 9.84
CA ARG A 4 -1.27 1.40 10.35
C ARG A 4 -0.87 2.39 11.44
N SER A 5 0.05 1.98 12.32
CA SER A 5 0.53 2.83 13.41
C SER A 5 1.39 3.99 12.90
N LEU A 6 2.21 3.78 11.88
CA LEU A 6 3.09 4.81 11.33
C LEU A 6 2.29 5.95 10.68
N GLY A 7 1.32 5.63 9.82
CA GLY A 7 0.43 6.64 9.23
C GLY A 7 -0.43 7.38 10.26
N LEU A 8 -0.91 6.66 11.29
CA LEU A 8 -1.67 7.23 12.39
C LEU A 8 -0.82 8.17 13.28
N ILE A 9 0.43 7.83 13.53
CA ILE A 9 1.37 8.64 14.31
C ILE A 9 1.72 9.92 13.55
N ILE A 10 2.03 9.82 12.25
CA ILE A 10 2.36 10.98 11.41
C ILE A 10 1.18 11.94 11.34
N ALA A 11 -0.05 11.43 11.15
CA ALA A 11 -1.26 12.25 11.08
C ALA A 11 -1.63 12.93 12.42
N LYS A 12 -1.18 12.39 13.56
CA LYS A 12 -1.51 12.91 14.89
C LYS A 12 -0.58 14.02 15.36
N PHE A 13 0.69 14.00 14.97
CA PHE A 13 1.69 14.98 15.40
C PHE A 13 2.00 15.95 14.26
N LYS A 14 1.56 17.21 14.39
CA LYS A 14 1.78 18.27 13.40
C LYS A 14 3.26 18.45 13.06
N TYR A 15 4.14 18.36 14.06
CA TYR A 15 5.58 18.48 13.87
C TYR A 15 6.17 17.33 13.03
N LEU A 16 5.67 16.11 13.20
CA LEU A 16 6.05 14.96 12.36
C LEU A 16 5.49 15.07 10.95
N ASP A 17 4.29 15.64 10.81
CA ASP A 17 3.65 15.85 9.51
C ASP A 17 4.40 16.88 8.66
N GLU A 18 4.84 17.97 9.27
CA GLU A 18 5.56 19.05 8.57
C GLU A 18 6.98 18.66 8.16
N ASN A 19 7.67 17.85 8.96
CA ASN A 19 9.06 17.48 8.70
C ASN A 19 9.22 16.10 8.07
N ALA A 20 8.50 15.08 8.54
CA ALA A 20 8.60 13.73 8.00
C ALA A 20 7.72 13.51 6.75
N GLY A 21 6.64 14.27 6.58
CA GLY A 21 5.77 14.16 5.43
C GLY A 21 6.49 14.38 4.09
N PRO A 22 7.20 15.51 3.89
CA PRO A 22 7.97 15.76 2.68
C PRO A 22 9.09 14.72 2.46
N LEU A 23 9.75 14.28 3.53
CA LEU A 23 10.82 13.28 3.45
C LEU A 23 10.28 11.91 3.00
N ILE A 24 9.15 11.46 3.55
CA ILE A 24 8.50 10.22 3.13
C ILE A 24 8.01 10.33 1.69
N LEU A 25 7.46 11.49 1.31
CA LEU A 25 7.05 11.73 -0.07
C LEU A 25 8.25 11.69 -1.03
N GLY A 26 9.37 12.31 -0.66
CA GLY A 26 10.61 12.25 -1.41
C GLY A 26 11.14 10.82 -1.56
N LEU A 27 11.14 10.03 -0.48
CA LEU A 27 11.53 8.61 -0.52
C LEU A 27 10.58 7.76 -1.36
N GLN A 28 9.30 8.13 -1.44
CA GLN A 28 8.32 7.43 -2.28
C GLN A 28 8.50 7.72 -3.77
N THR A 29 9.10 8.87 -4.15
CA THR A 29 9.40 9.15 -5.56
C THR A 29 10.50 8.23 -6.11
N LEU A 30 11.34 7.68 -5.24
CA LEU A 30 12.33 6.69 -5.62
C LEU A 30 11.60 5.37 -5.95
N PRO A 31 11.74 4.82 -7.17
CA PRO A 31 11.19 3.51 -7.49
C PRO A 31 11.67 2.45 -6.49
N SER A 32 10.73 1.64 -5.97
CA SER A 32 11.06 0.64 -4.94
C SER A 32 12.19 -0.31 -5.36
N ILE A 33 12.32 -0.58 -6.65
CA ILE A 33 13.38 -1.43 -7.20
C ILE A 33 14.78 -0.84 -6.99
N CYS A 34 14.92 0.48 -6.86
CA CYS A 34 16.21 1.12 -6.59
C CYS A 34 16.77 0.76 -5.21
N TRP A 35 15.94 0.22 -4.31
CA TRP A 35 16.39 -0.32 -3.02
C TRP A 35 16.99 -1.71 -3.12
N LEU A 36 16.84 -2.40 -4.27
CA LEU A 36 17.30 -3.78 -4.44
C LEU A 36 18.83 -3.94 -4.29
N PRO A 37 19.68 -3.10 -4.89
CA PRO A 37 21.14 -3.20 -4.67
C PRO A 37 21.51 -3.07 -3.20
N PHE A 38 20.84 -2.18 -2.47
CA PHE A 38 21.04 -1.98 -1.03
C PHE A 38 20.60 -3.20 -0.23
N ALA A 39 19.44 -3.76 -0.58
CA ALA A 39 18.94 -4.99 0.02
C ALA A 39 19.89 -6.17 -0.18
N ILE A 40 20.45 -6.31 -1.39
CA ILE A 40 21.41 -7.36 -1.71
C ILE A 40 22.71 -7.22 -0.90
N LEU A 41 23.17 -6.01 -0.66
CA LEU A 41 24.34 -5.78 0.19
C LEU A 41 24.12 -6.21 1.64
N TRP A 42 22.89 -6.11 2.16
CA TRP A 42 22.57 -6.49 3.55
C TRP A 42 22.15 -7.94 3.70
N PHE A 43 21.36 -8.45 2.77
CA PHE A 43 20.72 -9.77 2.89
C PHE A 43 21.23 -10.79 1.87
N GLY A 44 22.19 -10.39 0.99
CA GLY A 44 22.67 -11.22 -0.10
C GLY A 44 21.62 -11.38 -1.22
N LEU A 45 21.91 -12.25 -2.18
CA LEU A 45 20.97 -12.68 -3.22
C LEU A 45 19.98 -13.69 -2.65
N SER A 46 18.98 -13.20 -1.91
CA SER A 46 18.02 -14.03 -1.18
C SER A 46 16.59 -13.48 -1.30
N GLU A 47 15.62 -14.30 -0.96
CA GLU A 47 14.21 -13.89 -0.85
C GLU A 47 14.02 -12.73 0.13
N SER A 48 14.87 -12.65 1.18
CA SER A 48 14.83 -11.57 2.16
C SER A 48 15.08 -10.20 1.52
N SER A 49 15.94 -10.12 0.49
CA SER A 49 16.19 -8.88 -0.24
C SER A 49 14.94 -8.40 -0.98
N ILE A 50 14.19 -9.32 -1.59
CA ILE A 50 12.93 -9.01 -2.27
C ILE A 50 11.89 -8.57 -1.26
N ILE A 51 11.74 -9.30 -0.15
CA ILE A 51 10.79 -8.95 0.92
C ILE A 51 11.08 -7.54 1.47
N PHE A 52 12.34 -7.19 1.64
CA PHE A 52 12.74 -5.85 2.08
C PHE A 52 12.29 -4.76 1.10
N VAL A 53 12.51 -4.96 -0.21
CA VAL A 53 12.10 -4.01 -1.26
C VAL A 53 10.58 -3.87 -1.32
N ILE A 54 9.85 -4.98 -1.21
CA ILE A 54 8.38 -4.98 -1.15
C ILE A 54 7.90 -4.21 0.08
N ALA A 55 8.49 -4.48 1.24
CA ALA A 55 8.12 -3.84 2.50
C ALA A 55 8.32 -2.32 2.44
N ILE A 56 9.46 -1.84 1.97
CA ILE A 56 9.72 -0.40 1.82
C ILE A 56 8.74 0.24 0.84
N GLY A 57 8.59 -0.32 -0.37
CA GLY A 57 7.75 0.23 -1.42
C GLY A 57 6.27 0.33 -1.01
N SER A 58 5.74 -0.72 -0.37
CA SER A 58 4.35 -0.73 0.11
C SER A 58 4.13 0.13 1.35
N THR A 59 5.10 0.18 2.27
CA THR A 59 4.99 0.92 3.53
C THR A 59 4.78 2.41 3.30
N PHE A 60 5.61 3.02 2.47
CA PHE A 60 5.51 4.45 2.19
C PHE A 60 4.18 4.79 1.53
N ALA A 61 3.74 3.99 0.56
CA ALA A 61 2.46 4.18 -0.11
C ALA A 61 1.28 4.09 0.87
N VAL A 62 1.24 3.06 1.73
CA VAL A 62 0.19 2.89 2.74
C VAL A 62 0.23 4.01 3.78
N ALA A 63 1.41 4.38 4.27
CA ALA A 63 1.55 5.44 5.28
C ALA A 63 1.00 6.78 4.78
N ILE A 64 1.34 7.16 3.55
CA ILE A 64 0.83 8.39 2.93
C ILE A 64 -0.67 8.31 2.71
N SER A 65 -1.18 7.20 2.19
CA SER A 65 -2.62 7.02 1.97
C SER A 65 -3.42 7.11 3.26
N VAL A 66 -2.95 6.47 4.34
CA VAL A 66 -3.59 6.54 5.67
C VAL A 66 -3.55 7.97 6.22
N LYS A 67 -2.44 8.69 6.05
CA LYS A 67 -2.33 10.10 6.43
C LYS A 67 -3.38 10.95 5.73
N TYR A 68 -3.52 10.83 4.41
CA TYR A 68 -4.52 11.58 3.66
C TYR A 68 -5.94 11.16 3.99
N ALA A 69 -6.21 9.88 4.17
CA ALA A 69 -7.52 9.37 4.60
C ALA A 69 -7.99 10.05 5.90
N ILE A 70 -7.10 10.22 6.88
CA ILE A 70 -7.41 10.87 8.15
C ILE A 70 -7.59 12.38 7.98
N LYS A 71 -6.74 13.04 7.18
CA LYS A 71 -6.82 14.48 6.95
C LYS A 71 -8.06 14.90 6.15
N ASN A 72 -8.53 14.04 5.26
CA ASN A 72 -9.66 14.30 4.38
C ASN A 72 -11.02 14.04 5.04
N VAL A 73 -11.07 13.55 6.28
CA VAL A 73 -12.32 13.39 7.02
C VAL A 73 -13.05 14.74 7.13
N ASN A 74 -14.32 14.76 6.72
CA ASN A 74 -15.11 15.98 6.69
C ASN A 74 -15.13 16.66 8.08
N PRO A 75 -14.70 17.92 8.18
CA PRO A 75 -14.68 18.66 9.46
C PRO A 75 -16.02 18.77 10.14
N LEU A 76 -17.13 18.63 9.39
CA LEU A 76 -18.48 18.67 9.93
C LEU A 76 -18.71 17.53 10.92
N TYR A 77 -18.22 16.32 10.64
CA TYR A 77 -18.34 15.18 11.57
C TYR A 77 -17.62 15.46 12.89
N ILE A 78 -16.45 16.09 12.80
CA ILE A 78 -15.65 16.45 13.98
C ILE A 78 -16.37 17.52 14.81
N ARG A 79 -16.97 18.51 14.15
CA ARG A 79 -17.74 19.59 14.83
C ARG A 79 -18.99 19.02 15.50
N ALA A 80 -19.77 18.20 14.80
CA ALA A 80 -20.95 17.56 15.34
C ALA A 80 -20.63 16.70 16.58
N ALA A 81 -19.57 15.90 16.52
CA ALA A 81 -19.14 15.10 17.66
C ALA A 81 -18.73 15.93 18.88
N LYS A 82 -18.07 17.07 18.66
CA LYS A 82 -17.69 18.00 19.73
C LYS A 82 -18.89 18.66 20.39
N THR A 83 -19.91 19.07 19.61
CA THR A 83 -21.18 19.60 20.15
C THR A 83 -21.92 18.55 20.96
N MET A 84 -21.81 17.28 20.63
CA MET A 84 -22.37 16.16 21.40
C MET A 84 -21.54 15.79 22.64
N GLY A 85 -20.49 16.56 22.97
CA GLY A 85 -19.64 16.36 24.15
C GLY A 85 -18.46 15.42 23.98
N ALA A 86 -18.19 14.94 22.77
CA ALA A 86 -17.02 14.12 22.52
C ALA A 86 -15.72 14.96 22.60
N LYS A 87 -14.73 14.50 23.37
CA LYS A 87 -13.46 15.19 23.58
C LYS A 87 -12.24 14.29 23.29
N GLY A 88 -11.18 14.90 22.79
CA GLY A 88 -9.87 14.27 22.67
C GLY A 88 -9.88 12.91 21.95
N ARG A 89 -9.46 11.86 22.66
CA ARG A 89 -9.31 10.50 22.09
C ARG A 89 -10.63 9.90 21.58
N LYS A 90 -11.78 10.27 22.20
CA LYS A 90 -13.09 9.77 21.77
C LYS A 90 -13.46 10.26 20.36
N VAL A 91 -13.17 11.52 20.03
CA VAL A 91 -13.38 12.04 18.66
C VAL A 91 -12.54 11.26 17.64
N TYR A 92 -11.31 10.95 18.00
CA TYR A 92 -10.41 10.24 17.10
C TYR A 92 -10.85 8.79 16.82
N THR A 93 -11.16 8.04 17.89
CA THR A 93 -11.48 6.60 17.78
C THR A 93 -12.89 6.32 17.28
N HIS A 94 -13.87 7.18 17.61
CA HIS A 94 -15.29 6.94 17.29
C HIS A 94 -15.79 7.74 16.08
N VAL A 95 -15.05 8.77 15.64
CA VAL A 95 -15.48 9.62 14.52
C VAL A 95 -14.45 9.60 13.39
N ILE A 96 -13.22 10.06 13.67
CA ILE A 96 -12.21 10.21 12.60
C ILE A 96 -11.81 8.86 12.01
N LEU A 97 -11.44 7.91 12.87
CA LEU A 97 -10.94 6.60 12.39
C LEU A 97 -12.03 5.81 11.64
N PRO A 98 -13.28 5.71 12.15
CA PRO A 98 -14.36 5.11 11.37
C PRO A 98 -14.63 5.84 10.05
N ALA A 99 -14.73 7.17 10.06
CA ALA A 99 -15.01 7.94 8.85
C ALA A 99 -13.88 7.82 7.78
N ALA A 100 -12.63 7.61 8.20
CA ALA A 100 -11.49 7.42 7.32
C ALA A 100 -11.33 5.97 6.81
N LEU A 101 -12.08 5.00 7.36
CA LEU A 101 -11.90 3.59 7.03
C LEU A 101 -12.03 3.26 5.54
N PRO A 102 -13.00 3.79 4.76
CA PRO A 102 -13.08 3.53 3.33
C PRO A 102 -11.82 3.96 2.58
N ASP A 103 -11.32 5.16 2.88
CA ASP A 103 -10.11 5.70 2.26
C ASP A 103 -8.85 4.93 2.70
N ILE A 104 -8.81 4.43 3.94
CA ILE A 104 -7.74 3.56 4.43
C ILE A 104 -7.73 2.24 3.67
N VAL A 105 -8.88 1.64 3.39
CA VAL A 105 -8.96 0.39 2.59
C VAL A 105 -8.50 0.64 1.16
N SER A 106 -8.90 1.75 0.55
CA SER A 106 -8.41 2.17 -0.78
C SER A 106 -6.89 2.36 -0.78
N GLY A 107 -6.34 2.94 0.29
CA GLY A 107 -4.89 3.08 0.47
C GLY A 107 -4.16 1.74 0.64
N LEU A 108 -4.75 0.77 1.32
CA LEU A 108 -4.20 -0.59 1.43
C LEU A 108 -4.20 -1.31 0.08
N LYS A 109 -5.26 -1.13 -0.71
CA LYS A 109 -5.34 -1.63 -2.09
C LYS A 109 -4.22 -1.05 -2.97
N GLN A 110 -3.97 0.24 -2.86
CA GLN A 110 -2.85 0.89 -3.55
C GLN A 110 -1.50 0.34 -3.08
N GLY A 111 -1.31 0.15 -1.77
CA GLY A 111 -0.12 -0.48 -1.20
C GLY A 111 0.12 -1.90 -1.73
N TRP A 112 -0.94 -2.69 -1.88
CA TRP A 112 -0.88 -4.00 -2.53
C TRP A 112 -0.39 -3.91 -3.97
N SER A 113 -0.91 -2.96 -4.76
CA SER A 113 -0.48 -2.76 -6.14
C SER A 113 1.00 -2.38 -6.26
N PHE A 114 1.53 -1.62 -5.30
CA PHE A 114 2.97 -1.33 -5.22
C PHE A 114 3.77 -2.56 -4.82
N ALA A 115 3.31 -3.31 -3.82
CA ALA A 115 3.94 -4.55 -3.37
C ALA A 115 4.04 -5.59 -4.49
N TRP A 116 2.95 -5.79 -5.25
CA TRP A 116 2.89 -6.70 -6.38
C TRP A 116 3.90 -6.37 -7.47
N ARG A 117 3.99 -5.09 -7.84
CA ARG A 117 4.97 -4.63 -8.83
C ARG A 117 6.41 -4.75 -8.34
N ALA A 118 6.64 -4.45 -7.07
CA ALA A 118 7.95 -4.59 -6.45
C ALA A 118 8.41 -6.06 -6.38
N LEU A 119 7.49 -6.99 -6.10
CA LEU A 119 7.73 -8.43 -6.12
C LEU A 119 8.17 -8.87 -7.50
N MET A 120 7.38 -8.57 -8.53
CA MET A 120 7.72 -8.96 -9.91
C MET A 120 9.06 -8.40 -10.35
N ALA A 121 9.31 -7.12 -10.10
CA ALA A 121 10.58 -6.48 -10.43
C ALA A 121 11.76 -7.09 -9.63
N GLY A 122 11.57 -7.42 -8.36
CA GLY A 122 12.56 -8.08 -7.53
C GLY A 122 12.91 -9.48 -8.04
N GLU A 123 11.91 -10.30 -8.39
CA GLU A 123 12.10 -11.64 -8.97
C GLU A 123 12.79 -11.61 -10.34
N MET A 124 12.55 -10.56 -11.14
CA MET A 124 13.21 -10.40 -12.44
C MET A 124 14.71 -10.13 -12.32
N LEU A 125 15.14 -9.45 -11.26
CA LEU A 125 16.53 -9.01 -11.06
C LEU A 125 17.32 -9.91 -10.11
N SER A 126 16.63 -10.66 -9.26
CA SER A 126 17.25 -11.63 -8.38
C SER A 126 17.12 -13.04 -8.98
N ALA A 127 18.13 -13.88 -8.77
CA ALA A 127 18.11 -15.28 -9.22
C ALA A 127 17.15 -16.17 -8.38
N THR A 128 16.10 -15.60 -7.79
CA THR A 128 15.11 -16.33 -6.98
C THR A 128 14.02 -16.92 -7.86
N LYS A 129 13.52 -18.09 -7.49
CA LYS A 129 12.44 -18.76 -8.21
C LYS A 129 11.14 -17.96 -8.09
N GLY A 130 10.51 -17.61 -9.22
CA GLY A 130 9.26 -16.89 -9.25
C GLY A 130 8.77 -16.60 -10.66
N LEU A 131 7.59 -15.99 -10.80
CA LEU A 131 7.02 -15.64 -12.10
C LEU A 131 7.85 -14.59 -12.83
N GLY A 132 8.46 -13.66 -12.09
CA GLY A 132 9.35 -12.66 -12.66
C GLY A 132 10.60 -13.31 -13.27
N GLN A 133 11.15 -14.35 -12.64
CA GLN A 133 12.28 -15.09 -13.21
C GLN A 133 11.88 -15.87 -14.47
N VAL A 134 10.71 -16.55 -14.47
CA VAL A 134 10.22 -17.26 -15.66
C VAL A 134 10.04 -16.31 -16.83
N LEU A 135 9.58 -15.09 -16.58
CA LEU A 135 9.48 -14.04 -17.60
C LEU A 135 10.85 -13.66 -18.15
N MET A 136 11.87 -13.52 -17.28
CA MET A 136 13.25 -13.21 -17.70
C MET A 136 13.87 -14.33 -18.52
N VAL A 137 13.66 -15.59 -18.13
CA VAL A 137 14.12 -16.75 -18.91
C VAL A 137 13.49 -16.76 -20.31
N GLY A 138 12.17 -16.49 -20.41
CA GLY A 138 11.51 -16.38 -21.72
C GLY A 138 12.11 -15.27 -22.58
N ARG A 139 12.43 -14.12 -21.99
CA ARG A 139 13.12 -13.02 -22.68
C ARG A 139 14.51 -13.45 -23.17
N ASP A 140 15.30 -14.11 -22.32
CA ASP A 140 16.68 -14.49 -22.63
C ASP A 140 16.73 -15.59 -23.71
N LEU A 141 15.70 -16.44 -23.79
CA LEU A 141 15.50 -17.43 -24.84
C LEU A 141 14.84 -16.86 -26.10
N ALA A 142 14.47 -15.56 -26.10
CA ALA A 142 13.68 -14.92 -27.16
C ALA A 142 12.34 -15.64 -27.44
N ASP A 143 11.77 -16.34 -26.43
CA ASP A 143 10.49 -17.02 -26.52
C ASP A 143 9.35 -16.05 -26.15
N ILE A 144 8.81 -15.41 -27.19
CA ILE A 144 7.69 -14.47 -27.05
C ILE A 144 6.44 -15.16 -26.46
N SER A 145 6.20 -16.42 -26.81
CA SER A 145 5.04 -17.18 -26.32
C SER A 145 5.11 -17.36 -24.80
N GLN A 146 6.29 -17.72 -24.28
CA GLN A 146 6.52 -17.86 -22.84
C GLN A 146 6.34 -16.50 -22.14
N VAL A 147 6.93 -15.43 -22.64
CA VAL A 147 6.82 -14.09 -22.07
C VAL A 147 5.37 -13.65 -21.98
N VAL A 148 4.60 -13.76 -23.07
CA VAL A 148 3.18 -13.36 -23.09
C VAL A 148 2.34 -14.22 -22.16
N SER A 149 2.57 -15.53 -22.14
CA SER A 149 1.85 -16.45 -21.26
C SER A 149 2.05 -16.10 -19.78
N VAL A 150 3.30 -15.83 -19.37
CA VAL A 150 3.62 -15.43 -17.99
C VAL A 150 3.01 -14.07 -17.66
N MET A 151 3.03 -13.11 -18.57
CA MET A 151 2.36 -11.81 -18.36
C MET A 151 0.87 -11.97 -18.11
N ILE A 152 0.19 -12.82 -18.87
CA ILE A 152 -1.24 -13.13 -18.65
C ILE A 152 -1.46 -13.71 -17.26
N VAL A 153 -0.63 -14.69 -16.85
CA VAL A 153 -0.73 -15.30 -15.51
C VAL A 153 -0.54 -14.26 -14.42
N ILE A 154 0.46 -13.38 -14.54
CA ILE A 154 0.71 -12.30 -13.57
C ILE A 154 -0.50 -11.36 -13.45
N ILE A 155 -1.10 -10.98 -14.59
CA ILE A 155 -2.30 -10.11 -14.62
C ILE A 155 -3.47 -10.82 -13.95
N VAL A 156 -3.74 -12.08 -14.30
CA VAL A 156 -4.87 -12.86 -13.76
C VAL A 156 -4.72 -13.01 -12.24
N LEU A 157 -3.53 -13.36 -11.74
CA LEU A 157 -3.28 -13.49 -10.30
C LEU A 157 -3.44 -12.15 -9.58
N GLY A 158 -2.91 -11.06 -10.13
CA GLY A 158 -3.06 -9.72 -9.55
C GLY A 158 -4.53 -9.30 -9.45
N LEU A 159 -5.30 -9.49 -10.53
CA LEU A 159 -6.74 -9.21 -10.56
C LEU A 159 -7.55 -10.12 -9.62
N PHE A 160 -7.17 -11.39 -9.52
CA PHE A 160 -7.83 -12.35 -8.64
C PHE A 160 -7.71 -11.90 -7.17
N VAL A 161 -6.52 -11.55 -6.72
CA VAL A 161 -6.31 -11.07 -5.35
C VAL A 161 -7.00 -9.72 -5.13
N ASP A 162 -6.92 -8.79 -6.07
CA ASP A 162 -7.61 -7.50 -5.98
C ASP A 162 -9.13 -7.69 -5.80
N LYS A 163 -9.74 -8.54 -6.63
CA LYS A 163 -11.18 -8.78 -6.62
C LYS A 163 -11.64 -9.56 -5.38
N LEU A 164 -10.89 -10.56 -4.94
CA LEU A 164 -11.29 -11.39 -3.80
C LEU A 164 -11.09 -10.70 -2.45
N VAL A 165 -10.02 -9.94 -2.31
CA VAL A 165 -9.66 -9.33 -1.01
C VAL A 165 -10.18 -7.90 -0.95
N PHE A 166 -9.70 -7.03 -1.84
CA PHE A 166 -9.95 -5.59 -1.72
C PHE A 166 -11.35 -5.18 -2.15
N SER A 167 -11.86 -5.71 -3.27
CA SER A 167 -13.21 -5.36 -3.73
C SER A 167 -14.28 -5.81 -2.73
N ARG A 168 -14.13 -7.00 -2.12
CA ARG A 168 -15.08 -7.47 -1.09
C ARG A 168 -15.02 -6.59 0.17
N LEU A 169 -13.82 -6.22 0.60
CA LEU A 169 -13.65 -5.32 1.75
C LEU A 169 -14.28 -3.94 1.47
N GLU A 170 -14.05 -3.40 0.28
CA GLU A 170 -14.59 -2.10 -0.13
C GLU A 170 -16.12 -2.12 -0.20
N ILE A 171 -16.73 -3.13 -0.84
CA ILE A 171 -18.19 -3.29 -0.95
C ILE A 171 -18.80 -3.43 0.44
N ASN A 172 -18.27 -4.31 1.30
CA ASN A 172 -18.79 -4.50 2.65
C ASN A 172 -18.73 -3.22 3.50
N MET A 173 -17.73 -2.39 3.27
CA MET A 173 -17.61 -1.12 3.98
C MET A 173 -18.59 -0.08 3.42
N ARG A 174 -18.72 0.04 2.09
CA ARG A 174 -19.68 0.95 1.47
C ARG A 174 -21.11 0.63 1.91
N HIS A 175 -21.49 -0.64 1.92
CA HIS A 175 -22.80 -1.09 2.44
C HIS A 175 -23.04 -0.69 3.90
N LYS A 176 -22.08 -0.92 4.78
CA LYS A 176 -22.18 -0.55 6.20
C LYS A 176 -22.30 0.96 6.44
N TRP A 177 -21.81 1.77 5.53
CA TRP A 177 -21.78 3.23 5.67
C TRP A 177 -22.85 3.94 4.83
N GLY A 178 -23.71 3.19 4.15
CA GLY A 178 -24.79 3.75 3.33
C GLY A 178 -24.32 4.60 2.15
N LEU A 179 -23.09 4.35 1.65
CA LEU A 179 -22.49 5.08 0.54
C LEU A 179 -22.90 4.51 -0.83
N ASP A 180 -23.76 3.51 -0.87
CA ASP A 180 -24.23 2.85 -2.10
C ASP A 180 -25.38 3.59 -2.82
N ARG A 181 -25.66 4.82 -2.42
CA ARG A 181 -26.68 5.65 -3.07
C ARG A 181 -25.99 6.74 -3.91
N VAL A 182 -25.50 6.37 -5.07
CA VAL A 182 -25.48 7.20 -6.29
C VAL A 182 -25.50 6.26 -7.48
#